data_ee9b96515d6d5cf74c9ec81c32d27053
#
_entry.id   ee9b96515d6d5cf74c9ec81c32d27053
#
_cell.length_a   1.000
_cell.length_b   1.000
_cell.length_c   1.000
_cell.angle_alpha   90.00
_cell.angle_beta   90.00
_cell.angle_gamma   90.00
#
_symmetry.space_group_name_H-M   'P 1'
#
loop_
_entity.id
_entity.type
_entity.pdbx_description
1 polymer ?
#
loop_
_entity_poly.entity_id
_entity_poly.type
_entity_poly.pdbx_seq_one_letter_code
_entity_poly.pdbx_strand_id
1 'polypeptide(L)'
;MAQSYPTIIPGLRSPFDQVNGLVYFGRMLDKIRLAAAGQLPAGWQSMRGAPNPATFDARCCSFLHIDYAALEAETIKGGKTDEELLAWAFRNGRRPTAEEIEVWNAFMTKRGWRDAGTTRLHERLAEIGLPPGTVQTMFEFIDLDEGRLQPGAA
;
A
#
# COMPACT_ATOMS: atom_id res chain seq x y z
N MET A 1 -22.62 0.35 7.87
CA MET A 1 -22.21 -0.91 8.51
C MET A 1 -20.84 -0.75 9.10
N ALA A 2 -20.64 -1.22 10.31
CA ALA A 2 -19.30 -1.23 10.91
C ALA A 2 -18.39 -2.13 10.06
N GLN A 3 -17.21 -1.64 9.73
CA GLN A 3 -16.22 -2.44 9.04
C GLN A 3 -15.77 -3.58 9.95
N SER A 4 -15.71 -4.79 9.43
CA SER A 4 -15.22 -5.92 10.22
C SER A 4 -13.74 -5.73 10.54
N TYR A 5 -13.36 -6.01 11.78
CA TYR A 5 -11.99 -5.86 12.27
C TYR A 5 -11.62 -7.11 13.08
N PRO A 6 -10.45 -7.71 12.88
CA PRO A 6 -9.49 -7.43 11.79
C PRO A 6 -9.99 -7.91 10.42
N THR A 7 -9.49 -7.28 9.36
CA THR A 7 -9.76 -7.68 7.97
C THR A 7 -8.54 -8.41 7.43
N ILE A 8 -8.54 -9.73 7.52
CA ILE A 8 -7.39 -10.55 7.08
C ILE A 8 -7.63 -11.00 5.64
N ILE A 9 -6.73 -10.64 4.74
CA ILE A 9 -6.79 -11.00 3.32
C ILE A 9 -5.58 -11.87 2.99
N PRO A 10 -5.79 -13.19 2.76
CA PRO A 10 -4.69 -14.07 2.37
C PRO A 10 -4.02 -13.60 1.06
N GLY A 11 -2.71 -13.63 1.03
CA GLY A 11 -1.93 -13.22 -0.13
C GLY A 11 -1.64 -11.72 -0.23
N LEU A 12 -2.13 -10.91 0.71
CA LEU A 12 -1.85 -9.48 0.74
C LEU A 12 -0.76 -9.20 1.78
N ARG A 13 0.40 -8.77 1.32
CA ARG A 13 1.55 -8.48 2.19
C ARG A 13 1.43 -7.11 2.87
N SER A 14 2.23 -6.94 3.91
CA SER A 14 2.37 -5.68 4.62
C SER A 14 2.85 -4.55 3.70
N PRO A 15 2.37 -3.32 3.91
CA PRO A 15 2.90 -2.17 3.17
C PRO A 15 4.38 -1.89 3.47
N PHE A 16 4.91 -2.39 4.61
CA PHE A 16 6.33 -2.27 4.96
C PHE A 16 7.24 -3.18 4.14
N ASP A 17 6.72 -4.26 3.56
CA ASP A 17 7.52 -5.20 2.80
C ASP A 17 8.11 -4.54 1.57
N GLN A 18 9.38 -4.83 1.30
CA GLN A 18 10.15 -4.17 0.25
C GLN A 18 10.36 -5.10 -0.94
N VAL A 19 10.37 -4.51 -2.13
CA VAL A 19 10.86 -5.14 -3.35
C VAL A 19 12.12 -4.35 -3.75
N ASN A 20 13.28 -4.99 -3.73
CA ASN A 20 14.58 -4.35 -3.99
C ASN A 20 14.73 -3.01 -3.26
N GLY A 21 14.37 -2.99 -1.99
CA GLY A 21 14.52 -1.83 -1.13
C GLY A 21 13.39 -0.80 -1.17
N LEU A 22 12.38 -0.98 -2.02
CA LEU A 22 11.25 -0.06 -2.15
C LEU A 22 10.03 -0.59 -1.40
N VAL A 23 9.54 0.16 -0.41
CA VAL A 23 8.33 -0.22 0.32
C VAL A 23 7.09 -0.06 -0.54
N TYR A 24 6.04 -0.80 -0.22
CA TYR A 24 4.69 -0.70 -0.77
C TYR A 24 4.49 -1.30 -2.16
N PHE A 25 5.49 -1.29 -3.02
CA PHE A 25 5.34 -1.76 -4.41
C PHE A 25 4.81 -3.20 -4.47
N GLY A 26 5.36 -4.09 -3.65
CA GLY A 26 4.92 -5.48 -3.60
C GLY A 26 3.46 -5.64 -3.19
N ARG A 27 3.00 -4.87 -2.20
CA ARG A 27 1.59 -4.86 -1.79
C ARG A 27 0.68 -4.40 -2.94
N MET A 28 1.10 -3.41 -3.70
CA MET A 28 0.34 -2.95 -4.86
C MET A 28 0.18 -4.07 -5.91
N LEU A 29 1.24 -4.83 -6.15
CA LEU A 29 1.19 -6.00 -7.03
C LEU A 29 0.25 -7.08 -6.49
N ASP A 30 0.29 -7.34 -5.19
CA ASP A 30 -0.61 -8.32 -4.56
C ASP A 30 -2.07 -7.95 -4.77
N LYS A 31 -2.42 -6.67 -4.60
CA LYS A 31 -3.80 -6.21 -4.84
C LYS A 31 -4.23 -6.44 -6.29
N ILE A 32 -3.35 -6.19 -7.23
CA ILE A 32 -3.60 -6.45 -8.66
C ILE A 32 -3.88 -7.94 -8.89
N ARG A 33 -3.01 -8.81 -8.36
CA ARG A 33 -3.13 -10.25 -8.53
C ARG A 33 -4.38 -10.80 -7.86
N LEU A 34 -4.69 -10.36 -6.67
CA LEU A 34 -5.88 -10.77 -5.94
C LEU A 34 -7.16 -10.31 -6.66
N ALA A 35 -7.17 -9.10 -7.19
CA ALA A 35 -8.32 -8.60 -7.96
C ALA A 35 -8.52 -9.41 -9.23
N ALA A 36 -7.45 -9.74 -9.95
CA ALA A 36 -7.51 -10.55 -11.16
C ALA A 36 -8.01 -11.97 -10.89
N ALA A 37 -7.70 -12.52 -9.70
CA ALA A 37 -8.16 -13.84 -9.27
C ALA A 37 -9.56 -13.84 -8.63
N GLY A 38 -10.21 -12.69 -8.52
CA GLY A 38 -11.51 -12.55 -7.86
C GLY A 38 -11.45 -12.73 -6.35
N GLN A 39 -10.27 -12.56 -5.74
CA GLN A 39 -10.04 -12.78 -4.31
C GLN A 39 -9.91 -11.49 -3.51
N LEU A 40 -10.01 -10.33 -4.15
CA LEU A 40 -10.01 -9.05 -3.45
C LEU A 40 -11.45 -8.64 -3.14
N PRO A 41 -11.80 -8.36 -1.87
CA PRO A 41 -13.17 -7.97 -1.51
C PRO A 41 -13.63 -6.73 -2.30
N ALA A 42 -14.94 -6.66 -2.60
CA ALA A 42 -15.51 -5.60 -3.44
C ALA A 42 -15.21 -4.19 -2.93
N GLY A 43 -15.24 -3.98 -1.60
CA GLY A 43 -14.93 -2.68 -1.00
C GLY A 43 -13.50 -2.19 -1.22
N TRP A 44 -12.60 -3.07 -1.66
CA TRP A 44 -11.20 -2.73 -1.93
C TRP A 44 -10.97 -2.16 -3.32
N GLN A 45 -11.96 -2.25 -4.22
CA GLN A 45 -11.82 -1.73 -5.59
C GLN A 45 -11.63 -0.20 -5.61
N SER A 46 -12.25 0.52 -4.68
CA SER A 46 -12.07 1.98 -4.56
C SER A 46 -10.73 2.38 -3.96
N MET A 47 -10.04 1.45 -3.32
CA MET A 47 -8.75 1.67 -2.68
C MET A 47 -7.58 1.18 -3.53
N ARG A 48 -7.87 0.66 -4.71
CA ARG A 48 -6.92 0.11 -5.66
C ARG A 48 -6.73 1.08 -6.83
N GLY A 49 -5.49 1.27 -7.26
CA GLY A 49 -5.20 2.10 -8.41
C GLY A 49 -5.18 3.60 -8.09
N ALA A 50 -5.43 4.40 -9.11
CA ALA A 50 -5.26 5.84 -9.06
C ALA A 50 -6.56 6.66 -9.28
N PRO A 51 -7.75 6.19 -8.83
CA PRO A 51 -8.96 7.00 -8.97
C PRO A 51 -8.93 8.24 -8.07
N ASN A 52 -8.13 8.20 -7.02
CA ASN A 52 -7.92 9.30 -6.09
C ASN A 52 -6.40 9.48 -5.91
N PRO A 53 -5.85 10.67 -6.22
CA PRO A 53 -4.41 10.89 -6.11
C PRO A 53 -3.85 10.79 -4.68
N ALA A 54 -4.71 10.75 -3.67
CA ALA A 54 -4.28 10.59 -2.28
C ALA A 54 -4.05 9.13 -1.88
N THR A 55 -4.45 8.15 -2.69
CA THR A 55 -4.21 6.74 -2.38
C THR A 55 -2.71 6.41 -2.46
N PHE A 56 -2.30 5.41 -1.70
CA PHE A 56 -0.90 4.96 -1.75
C PHE A 56 -0.54 4.35 -3.12
N ASP A 57 -1.48 3.68 -3.78
CA ASP A 57 -1.27 3.18 -5.15
C ASP A 57 -0.97 4.33 -6.10
N ALA A 58 -1.77 5.39 -6.05
CA ALA A 58 -1.56 6.57 -6.89
C ALA A 58 -0.23 7.26 -6.60
N ARG A 59 0.13 7.37 -5.31
CA ARG A 59 1.42 7.95 -4.91
C ARG A 59 2.60 7.13 -5.42
N CYS A 60 2.50 5.80 -5.34
CA CYS A 60 3.55 4.91 -5.82
C CYS A 60 3.74 5.03 -7.34
N CYS A 61 2.64 5.05 -8.09
CA CYS A 61 2.69 5.24 -9.54
C CYS A 61 3.24 6.62 -9.91
N SER A 62 2.85 7.66 -9.18
CA SER A 62 3.36 9.02 -9.38
C SER A 62 4.87 9.08 -9.12
N PHE A 63 5.32 8.46 -8.03
CA PHE A 63 6.74 8.42 -7.67
C PHE A 63 7.57 7.72 -8.76
N LEU A 64 7.05 6.64 -9.32
CA LEU A 64 7.75 5.86 -10.35
C LEU A 64 7.50 6.38 -11.77
N HIS A 65 6.65 7.38 -11.95
CA HIS A 65 6.25 7.93 -13.25
C HIS A 65 5.67 6.86 -14.18
N ILE A 66 4.82 5.98 -13.65
CA ILE A 66 4.15 4.93 -14.42
C ILE A 66 2.64 5.12 -14.37
N ASP A 67 1.97 4.59 -15.39
CA ASP A 67 0.53 4.48 -15.41
C ASP A 67 0.10 3.21 -14.69
N TYR A 68 -0.86 3.31 -13.77
CA TYR A 68 -1.35 2.16 -13.01
C TYR A 68 -1.93 1.09 -13.92
N ALA A 69 -2.73 1.48 -14.93
CA ALA A 69 -3.34 0.52 -15.85
C ALA A 69 -2.28 -0.26 -16.64
N ALA A 70 -1.17 0.39 -17.00
CA ALA A 70 -0.06 -0.28 -17.67
C ALA A 70 0.63 -1.28 -16.76
N LEU A 71 0.86 -0.92 -15.48
CA LEU A 71 1.40 -1.85 -14.48
C LEU A 71 0.46 -3.03 -14.24
N GLU A 72 -0.83 -2.76 -14.13
CA GLU A 72 -1.84 -3.79 -13.97
C GLU A 72 -1.81 -4.80 -15.12
N ALA A 73 -1.81 -4.31 -16.35
CA ALA A 73 -1.75 -5.16 -17.54
C ALA A 73 -0.48 -6.03 -17.56
N GLU A 74 0.66 -5.44 -17.23
CA GLU A 74 1.94 -6.17 -17.20
C GLU A 74 1.97 -7.23 -16.10
N THR A 75 1.41 -6.91 -14.94
CA THR A 75 1.32 -7.84 -13.81
C THR A 75 0.40 -9.02 -14.13
N ILE A 76 -0.77 -8.77 -14.72
CA ILE A 76 -1.76 -9.79 -15.07
C ILE A 76 -1.25 -10.72 -16.16
N LYS A 77 -0.44 -10.23 -17.08
CA LYS A 77 0.23 -11.06 -18.09
C LYS A 77 0.93 -12.29 -17.48
N GLY A 78 1.47 -12.15 -16.28
CA GLY A 78 2.23 -13.19 -15.61
C GLY A 78 3.64 -13.38 -16.15
N GLY A 79 4.35 -14.32 -15.55
CA GLY A 79 5.70 -14.69 -15.98
C GLY A 79 6.83 -13.79 -15.48
N LYS A 80 6.52 -12.75 -14.69
CA LYS A 80 7.53 -11.86 -14.09
C LYS A 80 7.51 -11.97 -12.57
N THR A 81 8.70 -11.94 -11.98
CA THR A 81 8.86 -11.79 -10.53
C THR A 81 8.54 -10.34 -10.12
N ASP A 82 8.40 -10.10 -8.82
CA ASP A 82 8.20 -8.75 -8.29
C ASP A 82 9.36 -7.82 -8.68
N GLU A 83 10.59 -8.33 -8.60
CA GLU A 83 11.80 -7.60 -8.97
C GLU A 83 11.82 -7.26 -10.46
N GLU A 84 11.39 -8.18 -11.30
CA GLU A 84 11.29 -7.95 -12.74
C GLU A 84 10.21 -6.91 -13.07
N LEU A 85 9.09 -6.92 -12.34
CA LEU A 85 8.04 -5.91 -12.49
C LEU A 85 8.52 -4.53 -12.03
N LEU A 86 9.31 -4.47 -10.96
CA LEU A 86 9.91 -3.21 -10.53
C LEU A 86 10.91 -2.69 -11.57
N ALA A 87 11.72 -3.59 -12.13
CA ALA A 87 12.64 -3.21 -13.23
C ALA A 87 11.87 -2.71 -14.45
N TRP A 88 10.75 -3.34 -14.77
CA TRP A 88 9.85 -2.88 -15.83
C TRP A 88 9.34 -1.45 -15.55
N ALA A 89 8.91 -1.21 -14.31
CA ALA A 89 8.42 0.11 -13.88
C ALA A 89 9.52 1.17 -14.02
N PHE A 90 10.75 0.85 -13.66
CA PHE A 90 11.89 1.77 -13.81
C PHE A 90 12.16 2.11 -15.27
N ARG A 91 12.07 1.14 -16.17
CA ARG A 91 12.29 1.36 -17.59
C ARG A 91 11.18 2.14 -18.27
N ASN A 92 9.94 1.93 -17.85
CA ASN A 92 8.77 2.56 -18.46
C ASN A 92 8.38 3.89 -17.81
N GLY A 93 8.82 4.11 -16.59
CA GLY A 93 8.66 5.36 -15.86
C GLY A 93 9.99 6.03 -15.63
N ARG A 94 10.47 6.00 -14.38
CA ARG A 94 11.79 6.49 -14.02
C ARG A 94 12.45 5.56 -13.01
N ARG A 95 13.78 5.58 -13.00
CA ARG A 95 14.58 4.90 -11.99
C ARG A 95 14.94 5.89 -10.90
N PRO A 96 14.41 5.77 -9.68
CA PRO A 96 14.79 6.64 -8.58
C PRO A 96 16.26 6.40 -8.19
N THR A 97 16.91 7.43 -7.65
CA THR A 97 18.22 7.28 -7.01
C THR A 97 18.06 6.58 -5.66
N ALA A 98 19.17 6.10 -5.11
CA ALA A 98 19.17 5.49 -3.77
C ALA A 98 18.65 6.46 -2.71
N GLU A 99 19.01 7.75 -2.80
CA GLU A 99 18.53 8.78 -1.88
C GLU A 99 17.01 8.99 -2.04
N GLU A 100 16.50 9.01 -3.26
CA GLU A 100 15.07 9.15 -3.51
C GLU A 100 14.28 7.97 -2.93
N ILE A 101 14.80 6.76 -3.04
CA ILE A 101 14.18 5.57 -2.42
C ILE A 101 14.18 5.71 -0.89
N GLU A 102 15.26 6.19 -0.30
CA GLU A 102 15.31 6.46 1.14
C GLU A 102 14.26 7.48 1.56
N VAL A 103 14.12 8.57 0.81
CA VAL A 103 13.09 9.60 1.05
C VAL A 103 11.68 9.01 0.91
N TRP A 104 11.44 8.24 -0.14
CA TRP A 104 10.17 7.55 -0.35
C TRP A 104 9.82 6.63 0.81
N ASN A 105 10.75 5.77 1.19
CA ASN A 105 10.53 4.84 2.30
C ASN A 105 10.24 5.58 3.61
N ALA A 106 10.99 6.64 3.89
CA ALA A 106 10.77 7.46 5.09
C ALA A 106 9.41 8.15 5.07
N PHE A 107 9.01 8.73 3.95
CA PHE A 107 7.69 9.36 3.79
C PHE A 107 6.57 8.35 4.00
N MET A 108 6.63 7.23 3.31
CA MET A 108 5.57 6.23 3.32
C MET A 108 5.41 5.57 4.69
N THR A 109 6.51 5.21 5.33
CA THR A 109 6.46 4.52 6.63
C THR A 109 6.06 5.43 7.79
N LYS A 110 6.16 6.75 7.62
CA LYS A 110 5.81 7.74 8.65
C LYS A 110 4.52 8.48 8.35
N ARG A 111 3.91 8.27 7.20
CA ARG A 111 2.67 8.95 6.83
C ARG A 111 1.59 8.73 7.89
N GLY A 112 0.97 9.81 8.36
CA GLY A 112 0.00 9.81 9.46
C GLY A 112 0.58 10.29 10.79
N TRP A 113 1.92 10.33 10.92
CA TRP A 113 2.57 10.84 12.11
C TRP A 113 2.91 12.32 11.92
N ARG A 114 2.20 13.19 12.66
CA ARG A 114 2.41 14.64 12.67
C ARG A 114 2.45 15.25 11.27
N ASP A 115 1.52 14.86 10.40
CA ASP A 115 1.44 15.35 9.03
C ASP A 115 -0.02 15.50 8.58
N ALA A 116 -0.23 15.78 7.29
CA ALA A 116 -1.57 15.95 6.75
C ALA A 116 -2.40 14.65 6.74
N GLY A 117 -1.79 13.49 6.97
CA GLY A 117 -2.49 12.20 7.06
C GLY A 117 -2.96 11.85 8.47
N THR A 118 -2.59 12.64 9.49
CA THR A 118 -2.92 12.34 10.90
C THR A 118 -4.43 12.29 11.15
N THR A 119 -5.17 13.25 10.64
CA THR A 119 -6.63 13.28 10.79
C THR A 119 -7.27 12.02 10.20
N ARG A 120 -6.86 11.62 9.01
CA ARG A 120 -7.37 10.42 8.36
C ARG A 120 -7.02 9.15 9.14
N LEU A 121 -5.83 9.10 9.72
CA LEU A 121 -5.43 7.98 10.58
C LEU A 121 -6.36 7.85 11.78
N HIS A 122 -6.69 8.97 12.44
CA HIS A 122 -7.60 8.97 13.57
C HIS A 122 -9.02 8.54 13.17
N GLU A 123 -9.49 8.98 12.02
CA GLU A 123 -10.78 8.56 11.47
C GLU A 123 -10.82 7.03 11.22
N ARG A 124 -9.75 6.50 10.62
CA ARG A 124 -9.66 5.07 10.34
C ARG A 124 -9.63 4.24 11.63
N LEU A 125 -8.92 4.69 12.64
CA LEU A 125 -8.93 4.03 13.95
C LEU A 125 -10.32 4.05 14.56
N ALA A 126 -11.02 5.18 14.50
CA ALA A 126 -12.39 5.30 15.02
C ALA A 126 -13.35 4.34 14.30
N GLU A 127 -13.21 4.15 13.00
CA GLU A 127 -14.03 3.22 12.21
C GLU A 127 -13.95 1.78 12.73
N ILE A 128 -12.85 1.39 13.32
CA ILE A 128 -12.66 0.05 13.90
C ILE A 128 -12.74 0.07 15.44
N GLY A 129 -13.20 1.16 16.04
CA GLY A 129 -13.46 1.27 17.47
C GLY A 129 -12.23 1.47 18.33
N LEU A 130 -11.14 1.96 17.79
CA LEU A 130 -9.89 2.19 18.52
C LEU A 130 -9.58 3.68 18.68
N PRO A 131 -8.97 4.08 19.82
CA PRO A 131 -8.68 5.49 20.07
C PRO A 131 -7.48 5.99 19.27
N PRO A 132 -7.37 7.32 19.06
CA PRO A 132 -6.15 7.93 18.54
C PRO A 132 -4.95 7.53 19.40
N GLY A 133 -3.81 7.29 18.76
CA GLY A 133 -2.60 6.88 19.47
C GLY A 133 -2.43 5.38 19.62
N THR A 134 -3.42 4.56 19.22
CA THR A 134 -3.28 3.09 19.18
C THR A 134 -2.10 2.70 18.29
N VAL A 135 -1.97 3.36 17.15
CA VAL A 135 -0.79 3.31 16.26
C VAL A 135 -0.45 4.73 15.83
N GLN A 136 0.75 4.93 15.31
CA GLN A 136 1.27 6.26 14.97
C GLN A 136 1.23 6.57 13.48
N THR A 137 1.14 5.54 12.61
CA THR A 137 1.24 5.74 11.16
C THR A 137 0.18 4.93 10.41
N MET A 138 -0.09 5.32 9.17
CA MET A 138 -1.03 4.60 8.31
C MET A 138 -0.55 3.17 8.00
N PHE A 139 0.75 2.96 7.81
CA PHE A 139 1.28 1.62 7.58
C PHE A 139 1.07 0.72 8.80
N GLU A 140 1.28 1.24 10.00
CA GLU A 140 0.97 0.50 11.22
C GLU A 140 -0.54 0.22 11.34
N PHE A 141 -1.38 1.19 10.99
CA PHE A 141 -2.83 0.97 10.97
C PHE A 141 -3.21 -0.17 10.02
N ILE A 142 -2.63 -0.20 8.83
CA ILE A 142 -2.88 -1.27 7.85
C ILE A 142 -2.51 -2.63 8.45
N ASP A 143 -1.34 -2.74 9.06
CA ASP A 143 -0.91 -3.99 9.68
C ASP A 143 -1.79 -4.37 10.88
N LEU A 144 -2.26 -3.39 11.64
CA LEU A 144 -3.21 -3.61 12.73
C LEU A 144 -4.55 -4.13 12.19
N ASP A 145 -5.12 -3.46 11.20
CA ASP A 145 -6.41 -3.82 10.60
C ASP A 145 -6.35 -5.20 9.92
N GLU A 146 -5.21 -5.55 9.36
CA GLU A 146 -5.02 -6.82 8.66
C GLU A 146 -4.44 -7.93 9.55
N GLY A 147 -4.40 -7.72 10.85
CA GLY A 147 -4.07 -8.76 11.82
C GLY A 147 -2.58 -9.06 12.01
N ARG A 148 -1.68 -8.24 11.45
CA ARG A 148 -0.22 -8.42 11.60
C ARG A 148 0.32 -7.76 12.86
N LEU A 149 -0.38 -6.78 13.39
CA LEU A 149 -0.02 -6.03 14.59
C LEU A 149 -1.17 -6.13 15.59
N GLN A 150 -0.85 -6.32 16.86
CA GLN A 150 -1.85 -6.35 17.93
C GLN A 150 -1.93 -5.00 18.64
N PRO A 151 -3.14 -4.54 19.05
CA PRO A 151 -3.25 -3.33 19.85
C PRO A 151 -2.40 -3.43 21.12
N GLY A 152 -1.60 -2.39 21.39
CA GLY A 152 -0.73 -2.35 22.58
C GLY A 152 0.60 -3.08 22.44
N ALA A 153 0.92 -3.65 21.27
CA ALA A 153 2.18 -4.33 20.99
C ALA A 153 3.27 -3.39 20.44
N ALA A 154 3.02 -2.10 20.43
CA ALA A 154 3.96 -1.11 19.92
C ALA A 154 5.07 -0.81 20.93
#